data_41ffc3b419767bcf4715d2c8606ec204
#
_entry.id   41ffc3b419767bcf4715d2c8606ec204
#
_cell.length_a   1.000
_cell.length_b   1.000
_cell.length_c   1.000
_cell.angle_alpha   90.00
_cell.angle_beta   90.00
_cell.angle_gamma   90.00
#
_symmetry.space_group_name_H-M   'P 1'
#
loop_
_entity.id
_entity.type
_entity.pdbx_description
1 polymer ?
#
loop_
_entity_poly.entity_id
_entity_poly.type
_entity_poly.pdbx_seq_one_letter_code
_entity_poly.pdbx_strand_id
1 'polypeptide(L)'
;RTPKHDTAFAVSAETTYFVTNRGARDVRVRRAIATGDSLEYGFVVTRYRERAGPGTASRWVGGFEAKQADSVQLSRGDFLARIAAADTVAAARGEGPVLYVHGFATSFGRAIAQGSEIAHRGTFAGPFIVFAWPAHGAFASWPRPSALVSRAYRDDSTNAAASTGAFRRALGDLLSVVPALRLTVVAHSLGAQLASEALVAPSPVRDTLHRAPLHALALFAPDIPAARFRDSLDAPLALLAMRRVIYASKSDRLLTVSRLVNHSSRVGQAGGERMR
;
A
#
# COMPACT_ATOMS: atom_id res chain seq x y z
N ARG A 1 1.36 -21.64 46.41
CA ARG A 1 0.60 -21.14 45.23
C ARG A 1 1.18 -19.78 44.89
N THR A 2 2.01 -19.72 43.86
CA THR A 2 2.51 -18.47 43.26
C THR A 2 1.32 -17.70 42.63
N PRO A 3 1.16 -16.39 42.86
CA PRO A 3 0.11 -15.63 42.22
C PRO A 3 0.34 -15.64 40.71
N LYS A 4 -0.70 -16.03 39.96
CA LYS A 4 -0.73 -15.82 38.51
C LYS A 4 -0.66 -14.30 38.29
N HIS A 5 0.45 -13.84 37.74
CA HIS A 5 0.55 -12.48 37.23
C HIS A 5 -0.53 -12.30 36.15
N ASP A 6 -1.58 -11.57 36.46
CA ASP A 6 -2.52 -11.07 35.48
C ASP A 6 -1.74 -10.17 34.53
N THR A 7 -1.46 -10.69 33.36
CA THR A 7 -0.81 -9.91 32.28
C THR A 7 -1.85 -8.91 31.79
N ALA A 8 -1.69 -7.64 32.16
CA ALA A 8 -2.51 -6.56 31.63
C ALA A 8 -2.29 -6.47 30.11
N PHE A 9 -3.39 -6.32 29.36
CA PHE A 9 -3.33 -6.12 27.91
C PHE A 9 -3.71 -4.65 27.63
N ALA A 10 -2.90 -3.98 26.81
CA ALA A 10 -3.33 -2.74 26.17
C ALA A 10 -4.21 -3.07 24.96
N VAL A 11 -5.31 -2.38 24.82
CA VAL A 11 -6.20 -2.52 23.66
C VAL A 11 -6.23 -1.19 22.93
N SER A 12 -5.91 -1.22 21.65
CA SER A 12 -6.01 -0.08 20.75
C SER A 12 -6.85 -0.44 19.52
N ALA A 13 -7.27 0.56 18.77
CA ALA A 13 -8.03 0.36 17.54
C ALA A 13 -7.54 1.33 16.46
N GLU A 14 -7.29 0.76 15.27
CA GLU A 14 -6.88 1.51 14.10
C GLU A 14 -8.01 1.52 13.06
N THR A 15 -8.33 2.68 12.55
CA THR A 15 -9.24 2.83 11.41
C THR A 15 -8.42 2.91 10.13
N THR A 16 -8.55 1.88 9.31
CA THR A 16 -7.90 1.83 7.99
C THR A 16 -8.95 2.10 6.92
N TYR A 17 -8.80 3.19 6.20
CA TYR A 17 -9.63 3.51 5.05
C TYR A 17 -9.20 2.71 3.83
N PHE A 18 -10.10 2.49 2.89
CA PHE A 18 -9.76 1.85 1.62
C PHE A 18 -10.45 2.51 0.43
N VAL A 19 -9.76 2.44 -0.69
CA VAL A 19 -10.30 2.64 -2.03
C VAL A 19 -9.95 1.41 -2.84
N THR A 20 -10.91 0.83 -3.57
CA THR A 20 -10.67 -0.38 -4.33
C THR A 20 -11.38 -0.35 -5.68
N ASN A 21 -10.73 -0.92 -6.72
CA ASN A 21 -11.32 -1.22 -8.01
C ASN A 21 -11.58 -2.73 -8.18
N ARG A 22 -11.66 -3.46 -7.07
CA ARG A 22 -12.17 -4.85 -7.05
C ARG A 22 -13.68 -4.82 -7.20
N GLY A 23 -14.25 -5.67 -8.04
CA GLY A 23 -15.70 -5.79 -8.14
C GLY A 23 -16.32 -6.37 -6.87
N ALA A 24 -17.57 -5.99 -6.58
CA ALA A 24 -18.31 -6.39 -5.38
C ALA A 24 -18.39 -7.93 -5.15
N ARG A 25 -18.18 -8.74 -6.17
CA ARG A 25 -18.12 -10.20 -6.08
C ARG A 25 -16.77 -10.75 -5.61
N ASP A 26 -15.77 -9.91 -5.46
CA ASP A 26 -14.37 -10.32 -5.33
C ASP A 26 -13.86 -10.44 -3.89
N VAL A 27 -14.63 -9.98 -2.91
CA VAL A 27 -14.29 -10.14 -1.48
C VAL A 27 -14.19 -11.63 -1.09
N ARG A 28 -14.81 -12.53 -1.87
CA ARG A 28 -14.87 -13.98 -1.62
C ARG A 28 -14.35 -14.86 -2.77
N VAL A 29 -13.96 -14.31 -3.93
CA VAL A 29 -13.61 -15.08 -5.13
C VAL A 29 -12.10 -15.14 -5.32
N ARG A 30 -11.59 -16.33 -5.64
CA ARG A 30 -10.16 -16.64 -5.83
C ARG A 30 -9.51 -15.97 -7.06
N ARG A 31 -10.27 -15.32 -7.93
CA ARG A 31 -9.79 -14.56 -9.10
C ARG A 31 -10.26 -13.12 -8.98
N ALA A 32 -9.34 -12.27 -8.62
CA ALA A 32 -9.55 -10.84 -8.70
C ALA A 32 -9.46 -10.39 -10.16
N ILE A 33 -10.45 -9.64 -10.62
CA ILE A 33 -10.46 -9.01 -11.94
C ILE A 33 -10.62 -7.52 -11.70
N ALA A 34 -9.78 -6.72 -12.35
CA ALA A 34 -9.95 -5.28 -12.32
C ALA A 34 -11.30 -4.91 -12.96
N THR A 35 -12.16 -4.22 -12.24
CA THR A 35 -13.45 -3.72 -12.76
C THR A 35 -13.29 -2.41 -13.55
N GLY A 36 -12.11 -2.22 -14.14
CA GLY A 36 -11.80 -0.99 -14.87
C GLY A 36 -11.74 0.20 -13.92
N ASP A 37 -12.51 1.22 -14.23
CA ASP A 37 -12.42 2.52 -13.58
C ASP A 37 -13.39 2.74 -12.40
N SER A 38 -14.24 1.79 -12.08
CA SER A 38 -15.15 1.87 -10.92
C SER A 38 -14.37 1.80 -9.60
N LEU A 39 -14.70 2.67 -8.65
CA LEU A 39 -14.10 2.72 -7.32
C LEU A 39 -15.15 2.48 -6.25
N GLU A 40 -14.80 1.66 -5.27
CA GLU A 40 -15.54 1.50 -4.03
C GLU A 40 -14.71 2.04 -2.87
N TYR A 41 -15.38 2.62 -1.88
CA TYR A 41 -14.78 3.32 -0.75
C TYR A 41 -15.30 2.76 0.56
N GLY A 42 -14.49 2.85 1.61
CA GLY A 42 -14.93 2.44 2.94
C GLY A 42 -13.81 2.47 3.97
N PHE A 43 -14.07 1.80 5.09
CA PHE A 43 -13.08 1.62 6.14
C PHE A 43 -13.28 0.28 6.86
N VAL A 44 -12.22 -0.13 7.56
CA VAL A 44 -12.21 -1.28 8.47
C VAL A 44 -11.59 -0.84 9.78
N VAL A 45 -12.17 -1.24 10.91
CA VAL A 45 -11.58 -1.06 12.23
C VAL A 45 -10.85 -2.33 12.63
N THR A 46 -9.55 -2.24 12.89
CA THR A 46 -8.74 -3.34 13.43
C THR A 46 -8.45 -3.08 14.90
N ARG A 47 -8.82 -4.02 15.75
CA ARG A 47 -8.50 -3.97 17.19
C ARG A 47 -7.22 -4.75 17.44
N TYR A 48 -6.27 -4.13 18.13
CA TYR A 48 -5.03 -4.71 18.57
C TYR A 48 -5.06 -4.98 20.06
N ARG A 49 -4.55 -6.14 20.45
CA ARG A 49 -4.38 -6.54 21.84
C ARG A 49 -2.92 -6.84 22.09
N GLU A 50 -2.26 -5.96 22.81
CA GLU A 50 -0.83 -6.07 23.11
C GLU A 50 -0.61 -6.54 24.55
N ARG A 51 0.41 -7.37 24.77
CA ARG A 51 0.85 -7.74 26.10
C ARG A 51 1.56 -6.56 26.74
N ALA A 52 1.01 -6.03 27.83
CA ALA A 52 1.70 -5.05 28.67
C ALA A 52 2.76 -5.79 29.51
N GLY A 53 4.03 -5.42 29.35
CA GLY A 53 5.12 -5.97 30.16
C GLY A 53 6.33 -5.03 30.14
N PRO A 54 7.07 -4.91 31.27
CA PRO A 54 8.30 -4.13 31.30
C PRO A 54 9.34 -4.79 30.38
N GLY A 55 9.85 -4.05 29.41
CA GLY A 55 10.93 -4.47 28.50
C GLY A 55 10.51 -4.93 27.10
N THR A 56 9.25 -4.79 26.70
CA THR A 56 8.78 -5.15 25.33
C THR A 56 9.02 -4.07 24.28
N ALA A 57 9.70 -3.00 24.62
CA ALA A 57 9.92 -1.84 23.74
C ALA A 57 10.83 -2.07 22.53
N SER A 58 11.28 -3.28 22.23
CA SER A 58 12.26 -3.43 21.16
C SER A 58 12.35 -4.77 20.43
N ARG A 59 11.30 -5.59 20.34
CA ARG A 59 11.39 -6.77 19.48
C ARG A 59 10.21 -6.88 18.52
N TRP A 60 10.49 -6.70 17.27
CA TRP A 60 9.66 -6.85 16.08
C TRP A 60 9.15 -8.27 15.82
N VAL A 61 8.84 -9.05 16.83
CA VAL A 61 8.34 -10.40 16.70
C VAL A 61 7.20 -10.62 17.69
N GLY A 62 5.97 -10.59 17.19
CA GLY A 62 4.87 -11.36 17.74
C GLY A 62 4.41 -11.03 19.16
N GLY A 63 3.77 -9.91 19.39
CA GLY A 63 3.21 -9.58 20.69
C GLY A 63 1.76 -9.07 20.70
N PHE A 64 1.08 -9.04 19.56
CA PHE A 64 -0.32 -8.57 19.51
C PHE A 64 -1.22 -9.54 18.74
N GLU A 65 -2.47 -9.61 19.16
CA GLU A 65 -3.55 -10.18 18.38
C GLU A 65 -4.27 -9.06 17.65
N ALA A 66 -4.43 -9.20 16.33
CA ALA A 66 -5.20 -8.27 15.51
C ALA A 66 -6.53 -8.90 15.11
N LYS A 67 -7.63 -8.21 15.38
CA LYS A 67 -8.97 -8.61 14.95
C LYS A 67 -9.60 -7.53 14.10
N GLN A 68 -9.82 -7.81 12.82
CA GLN A 68 -10.54 -6.94 11.92
C GLN A 68 -12.06 -7.06 12.15
N ALA A 69 -12.75 -5.92 12.11
CA ALA A 69 -14.21 -5.88 11.97
C ALA A 69 -14.61 -6.07 10.50
N ASP A 70 -15.90 -6.23 10.22
CA ASP A 70 -16.41 -6.20 8.87
C ASP A 70 -16.15 -4.84 8.22
N SER A 71 -15.97 -4.83 6.91
CA SER A 71 -15.78 -3.60 6.15
C SER A 71 -17.09 -2.79 6.09
N VAL A 72 -16.97 -1.49 6.31
CA VAL A 72 -18.07 -0.54 6.14
C VAL A 72 -17.87 0.17 4.80
N GLN A 73 -18.83 0.01 3.89
CA GLN A 73 -18.85 0.76 2.63
C GLN A 73 -19.36 2.17 2.84
N LEU A 74 -18.81 3.11 2.10
CA LEU A 74 -19.16 4.52 2.12
C LEU A 74 -19.47 5.01 0.71
N SER A 75 -20.32 6.04 0.62
CA SER A 75 -20.37 6.83 -0.60
C SER A 75 -19.02 7.56 -0.80
N ARG A 76 -18.69 7.93 -2.04
CA ARG A 76 -17.51 8.74 -2.32
C ARG A 76 -17.48 10.03 -1.49
N GLY A 77 -18.63 10.71 -1.38
CA GLY A 77 -18.77 11.96 -0.62
C GLY A 77 -18.48 11.77 0.87
N ASP A 78 -19.10 10.76 1.49
CA ASP A 78 -18.89 10.45 2.93
C ASP A 78 -17.44 10.03 3.21
N PHE A 79 -16.83 9.26 2.30
CA PHE A 79 -15.43 8.89 2.41
C PHE A 79 -14.52 10.12 2.40
N LEU A 80 -14.68 11.01 1.42
CA LEU A 80 -13.85 12.21 1.30
C LEU A 80 -14.06 13.17 2.48
N ALA A 81 -15.30 13.33 2.96
CA ALA A 81 -15.57 14.14 4.14
C ALA A 81 -14.86 13.60 5.39
N ARG A 82 -14.84 12.27 5.58
CA ARG A 82 -14.11 11.63 6.69
C ARG A 82 -12.60 11.82 6.57
N ILE A 83 -12.04 11.68 5.37
CA ILE A 83 -10.61 11.91 5.13
C ILE A 83 -10.25 13.36 5.44
N ALA A 84 -11.03 14.34 4.96
CA ALA A 84 -10.79 15.76 5.23
C ALA A 84 -10.83 16.08 6.73
N ALA A 85 -11.83 15.55 7.46
CA ALA A 85 -11.93 15.74 8.90
C ALA A 85 -10.73 15.13 9.65
N ALA A 86 -10.33 13.90 9.30
CA ALA A 86 -9.19 13.23 9.92
C ALA A 86 -7.86 13.95 9.57
N ASP A 87 -7.71 14.45 8.34
CA ASP A 87 -6.55 15.25 7.93
C ASP A 87 -6.44 16.56 8.73
N THR A 88 -7.56 17.24 8.98
CA THR A 88 -7.58 18.46 9.79
C THR A 88 -7.02 18.20 11.20
N VAL A 89 -7.39 17.08 11.82
CA VAL A 89 -6.85 16.69 13.13
C VAL A 89 -5.36 16.37 13.06
N ALA A 90 -4.93 15.64 12.03
CA ALA A 90 -3.53 15.29 11.82
C ALA A 90 -2.66 16.53 11.53
N ALA A 91 -3.21 17.51 10.81
CA ALA A 91 -2.55 18.77 10.48
C ALA A 91 -2.05 19.52 11.71
N ALA A 92 -2.84 19.54 12.77
CA ALA A 92 -2.46 20.17 14.03
C ALA A 92 -1.22 19.52 14.69
N ARG A 93 -0.88 18.31 14.27
CA ARG A 93 0.32 17.56 14.73
C ARG A 93 1.46 17.56 13.71
N GLY A 94 1.32 18.31 12.60
CA GLY A 94 2.29 18.32 11.51
C GLY A 94 2.30 17.06 10.63
N GLU A 95 1.31 16.18 10.79
CA GLU A 95 1.20 14.93 10.05
C GLU A 95 0.14 15.03 8.95
N GLY A 96 0.21 14.12 7.98
CA GLY A 96 -0.72 14.06 6.85
C GLY A 96 -1.15 12.64 6.52
N PRO A 97 -2.05 12.48 5.55
CA PRO A 97 -2.54 11.19 5.10
C PRO A 97 -1.46 10.34 4.45
N VAL A 98 -1.62 9.03 4.58
CA VAL A 98 -0.79 8.02 3.89
C VAL A 98 -1.68 7.21 2.96
N LEU A 99 -1.32 7.16 1.67
CA LEU A 99 -1.92 6.26 0.68
C LEU A 99 -0.98 5.08 0.43
N TYR A 100 -1.37 3.90 0.89
CA TYR A 100 -0.59 2.67 0.74
C TYR A 100 -1.10 1.83 -0.44
N VAL A 101 -0.17 1.35 -1.27
CA VAL A 101 -0.43 0.47 -2.42
C VAL A 101 0.28 -0.86 -2.21
N HIS A 102 -0.49 -1.92 -2.01
CA HIS A 102 0.05 -3.27 -1.73
C HIS A 102 0.68 -3.94 -2.95
N GLY A 103 1.44 -5.00 -2.71
CA GLY A 103 2.14 -5.77 -3.74
C GLY A 103 1.39 -7.00 -4.27
N PHE A 104 2.16 -7.86 -4.93
CA PHE A 104 1.75 -9.15 -5.50
C PHE A 104 1.05 -10.07 -4.49
N ALA A 105 0.16 -10.92 -4.98
CA ALA A 105 -0.51 -12.00 -4.23
C ALA A 105 -1.21 -11.56 -2.93
N THR A 106 -1.77 -10.36 -2.93
CA THR A 106 -2.40 -9.76 -1.74
C THR A 106 -3.91 -9.69 -1.92
N SER A 107 -4.67 -10.45 -1.13
CA SER A 107 -6.13 -10.37 -1.08
C SER A 107 -6.59 -9.04 -0.45
N PHE A 108 -7.86 -8.68 -0.61
CA PHE A 108 -8.42 -7.47 0.01
C PHE A 108 -8.18 -7.45 1.52
N GLY A 109 -8.62 -8.49 2.24
CA GLY A 109 -8.44 -8.55 3.69
C GLY A 109 -6.98 -8.47 4.13
N ARG A 110 -6.05 -9.08 3.34
CA ARG A 110 -4.62 -8.99 3.62
C ARG A 110 -4.06 -7.58 3.36
N ALA A 111 -4.52 -6.89 2.32
CA ALA A 111 -4.13 -5.51 2.05
C ALA A 111 -4.53 -4.59 3.21
N ILE A 112 -5.76 -4.74 3.71
CA ILE A 112 -6.24 -4.01 4.88
C ILE A 112 -5.42 -4.36 6.13
N ALA A 113 -5.17 -5.65 6.38
CA ALA A 113 -4.35 -6.09 7.52
C ALA A 113 -2.94 -5.48 7.49
N GLN A 114 -2.28 -5.50 6.31
CA GLN A 114 -0.97 -4.89 6.13
C GLN A 114 -1.01 -3.38 6.38
N GLY A 115 -2.00 -2.68 5.80
CA GLY A 115 -2.15 -1.24 5.97
C GLY A 115 -2.40 -0.87 7.43
N SER A 116 -3.30 -1.60 8.10
CA SER A 116 -3.60 -1.39 9.52
C SER A 116 -2.38 -1.66 10.41
N GLU A 117 -1.61 -2.71 10.13
CA GLU A 117 -0.38 -3.02 10.87
C GLU A 117 0.70 -1.94 10.67
N ILE A 118 0.85 -1.43 9.44
CA ILE A 118 1.78 -0.33 9.15
C ILE A 118 1.35 0.94 9.90
N ALA A 119 0.06 1.27 9.88
CA ALA A 119 -0.48 2.42 10.59
C ALA A 119 -0.23 2.32 12.10
N HIS A 120 -0.57 1.19 12.68
CA HIS A 120 -0.42 0.91 14.10
C HIS A 120 1.05 0.98 14.56
N ARG A 121 1.96 0.29 13.85
CA ARG A 121 3.39 0.27 14.20
C ARG A 121 4.10 1.58 13.91
N GLY A 122 3.66 2.30 12.89
CA GLY A 122 4.24 3.58 12.48
C GLY A 122 3.76 4.76 13.32
N THR A 123 2.76 4.55 14.18
CA THR A 123 2.15 5.62 15.00
C THR A 123 1.71 6.84 14.19
N PHE A 124 1.20 6.60 12.97
CA PHE A 124 0.70 7.67 12.11
C PHE A 124 -0.56 8.30 12.72
N ALA A 125 -0.56 9.62 12.88
CA ALA A 125 -1.73 10.35 13.36
C ALA A 125 -2.69 10.77 12.22
N GLY A 126 -2.23 10.72 10.97
CA GLY A 126 -3.06 11.00 9.79
C GLY A 126 -3.86 9.79 9.33
N PRO A 127 -4.92 10.01 8.51
CA PRO A 127 -5.69 8.91 7.95
C PRO A 127 -4.81 7.99 7.10
N PHE A 128 -4.90 6.68 7.37
CA PHE A 128 -4.20 5.66 6.60
C PHE A 128 -5.15 5.03 5.60
N ILE A 129 -4.86 5.18 4.31
CA ILE A 129 -5.71 4.77 3.21
C ILE A 129 -5.00 3.66 2.42
N VAL A 130 -5.68 2.55 2.14
CA VAL A 130 -5.19 1.45 1.32
C VAL A 130 -5.84 1.53 -0.05
N PHE A 131 -5.06 1.64 -1.12
CA PHE A 131 -5.53 1.35 -2.46
C PHE A 131 -5.44 -0.16 -2.70
N ALA A 132 -6.58 -0.84 -2.57
CA ALA A 132 -6.67 -2.30 -2.66
C ALA A 132 -6.98 -2.74 -4.10
N TRP A 133 -5.97 -2.75 -4.97
CA TRP A 133 -6.11 -3.23 -6.36
C TRP A 133 -6.26 -4.77 -6.43
N PRO A 134 -6.86 -5.35 -7.50
CA PRO A 134 -7.16 -6.77 -7.59
C PRO A 134 -5.93 -7.63 -7.86
N ALA A 135 -5.19 -7.98 -6.81
CA ALA A 135 -4.19 -9.04 -6.83
C ALA A 135 -4.76 -10.37 -6.32
N HIS A 136 -4.23 -11.49 -6.80
CA HIS A 136 -4.84 -12.82 -6.66
C HIS A 136 -4.91 -13.38 -5.23
N GLY A 137 -4.23 -12.88 -4.26
CA GLY A 137 -4.30 -13.32 -2.86
C GLY A 137 -4.09 -14.83 -2.59
N ALA A 138 -3.65 -15.59 -3.58
CA ALA A 138 -3.79 -17.05 -3.61
C ALA A 138 -2.65 -17.83 -2.92
N PHE A 139 -1.66 -17.16 -2.34
CA PHE A 139 -0.51 -17.83 -1.75
C PHE A 139 -0.56 -17.81 -0.21
N ALA A 140 -1.51 -18.55 0.35
CA ALA A 140 -1.59 -18.73 1.80
C ALA A 140 -0.49 -19.69 2.34
N SER A 141 0.16 -20.48 1.47
CA SER A 141 1.21 -21.44 1.85
C SER A 141 2.28 -21.57 0.77
N TRP A 142 3.53 -21.44 1.16
CA TRP A 142 4.73 -21.73 0.37
C TRP A 142 5.33 -23.08 0.85
N PRO A 143 5.92 -23.94 -0.01
CA PRO A 143 6.29 -23.75 -1.41
C PRO A 143 5.23 -24.22 -2.41
N ARG A 144 5.12 -23.51 -3.56
CA ARG A 144 4.27 -23.90 -4.68
C ARG A 144 5.09 -24.14 -5.95
N PRO A 145 4.60 -24.95 -6.91
CA PRO A 145 5.26 -25.14 -8.19
C PRO A 145 5.55 -23.81 -8.89
N SER A 146 6.75 -23.62 -9.39
CA SER A 146 7.22 -22.36 -10.00
C SER A 146 6.31 -21.86 -11.14
N ALA A 147 5.74 -22.80 -11.92
CA ALA A 147 4.80 -22.48 -13.01
C ALA A 147 3.52 -21.80 -12.52
N LEU A 148 2.96 -22.21 -11.36
CA LEU A 148 1.77 -21.59 -10.78
C LEU A 148 2.08 -20.18 -10.24
N VAL A 149 3.25 -20.00 -9.64
CA VAL A 149 3.71 -18.69 -9.18
C VAL A 149 3.91 -17.74 -10.36
N SER A 150 4.54 -18.20 -11.43
CA SER A 150 4.79 -17.42 -12.64
C SER A 150 3.50 -17.00 -13.34
N ARG A 151 2.50 -17.90 -13.36
CA ARG A 151 1.17 -17.58 -13.93
C ARG A 151 0.46 -16.51 -13.11
N ALA A 152 0.36 -16.71 -11.79
CA ALA A 152 -0.28 -15.75 -10.90
C ALA A 152 0.43 -14.39 -10.90
N TYR A 153 1.75 -14.39 -11.03
CA TYR A 153 2.52 -13.15 -11.18
C TYR A 153 2.17 -12.39 -12.46
N ARG A 154 2.05 -13.09 -13.61
CA ARG A 154 1.62 -12.46 -14.87
C ARG A 154 0.21 -11.90 -14.78
N ASP A 155 -0.71 -12.67 -14.19
CA ASP A 155 -2.10 -12.26 -14.00
C ASP A 155 -2.16 -10.99 -13.12
N ASP A 156 -1.42 -10.94 -12.01
CA ASP A 156 -1.34 -9.77 -11.11
C ASP A 156 -0.66 -8.58 -11.80
N SER A 157 0.37 -8.81 -12.61
CA SER A 157 1.02 -7.74 -13.39
C SER A 157 0.05 -7.10 -14.39
N THR A 158 -0.81 -7.90 -15.03
CA THR A 158 -1.88 -7.42 -15.92
C THR A 158 -2.92 -6.61 -15.13
N ASN A 159 -3.34 -7.11 -13.97
CA ASN A 159 -4.30 -6.40 -13.10
C ASN A 159 -3.72 -5.10 -12.55
N ALA A 160 -2.44 -5.07 -12.18
CA ALA A 160 -1.76 -3.85 -11.75
C ALA A 160 -1.76 -2.79 -12.87
N ALA A 161 -1.38 -3.18 -14.10
CA ALA A 161 -1.42 -2.30 -15.25
C ALA A 161 -2.84 -1.76 -15.53
N ALA A 162 -3.86 -2.62 -15.49
CA ALA A 162 -5.26 -2.25 -15.66
C ALA A 162 -5.79 -1.33 -14.54
N SER A 163 -5.15 -1.33 -13.36
CA SER A 163 -5.57 -0.53 -12.20
C SER A 163 -4.95 0.88 -12.17
N THR A 164 -4.05 1.23 -13.09
CA THR A 164 -3.38 2.54 -13.10
C THR A 164 -4.36 3.70 -13.24
N GLY A 165 -5.39 3.56 -14.08
CA GLY A 165 -6.47 4.54 -14.23
C GLY A 165 -7.29 4.73 -12.95
N ALA A 166 -7.65 3.63 -12.31
CA ALA A 166 -8.38 3.62 -11.04
C ALA A 166 -7.55 4.26 -9.91
N PHE A 167 -6.25 3.98 -9.84
CA PHE A 167 -5.36 4.62 -8.87
C PHE A 167 -5.27 6.14 -9.08
N ARG A 168 -5.14 6.60 -10.34
CA ARG A 168 -5.15 8.05 -10.63
C ARG A 168 -6.42 8.73 -10.16
N ARG A 169 -7.60 8.10 -10.37
CA ARG A 169 -8.85 8.67 -9.87
C ARG A 169 -8.89 8.69 -8.34
N ALA A 170 -8.52 7.59 -7.68
CA ALA A 170 -8.45 7.54 -6.22
C ALA A 170 -7.52 8.63 -5.67
N LEU A 171 -6.37 8.84 -6.31
CA LEU A 171 -5.44 9.91 -5.94
C LEU A 171 -6.03 11.29 -6.21
N GLY A 172 -6.70 11.50 -7.36
CA GLY A 172 -7.40 12.74 -7.68
C GLY A 172 -8.51 13.08 -6.68
N ASP A 173 -9.25 12.06 -6.24
CA ASP A 173 -10.27 12.21 -5.20
C ASP A 173 -9.65 12.67 -3.88
N LEU A 174 -8.56 12.06 -3.44
CA LEU A 174 -7.85 12.48 -2.22
C LEU A 174 -7.30 13.90 -2.35
N LEU A 175 -6.70 14.24 -3.49
CA LEU A 175 -6.16 15.57 -3.76
C LEU A 175 -7.24 16.66 -3.84
N SER A 176 -8.51 16.30 -4.01
CA SER A 176 -9.63 17.27 -3.95
C SER A 176 -9.95 17.74 -2.53
N VAL A 177 -9.50 17.02 -1.50
CA VAL A 177 -9.79 17.32 -0.09
C VAL A 177 -8.54 17.42 0.79
N VAL A 178 -7.38 16.98 0.29
CA VAL A 178 -6.09 17.00 1.01
C VAL A 178 -5.04 17.68 0.14
N PRO A 179 -4.30 18.68 0.65
CA PRO A 179 -3.18 19.26 -0.08
C PRO A 179 -2.11 18.21 -0.42
N ALA A 180 -1.62 18.20 -1.67
CA ALA A 180 -0.60 17.24 -2.12
C ALA A 180 0.66 17.28 -1.24
N LEU A 181 1.08 18.47 -0.80
CA LEU A 181 2.22 18.70 0.10
C LEU A 181 2.11 18.02 1.47
N ARG A 182 0.96 17.46 1.79
CA ARG A 182 0.71 16.70 3.03
C ARG A 182 0.55 15.21 2.78
N LEU A 183 0.23 14.79 1.54
CA LEU A 183 -0.05 13.40 1.19
C LEU A 183 1.25 12.63 0.94
N THR A 184 1.43 11.51 1.64
CA THR A 184 2.50 10.54 1.41
C THR A 184 1.93 9.34 0.65
N VAL A 185 2.59 8.95 -0.44
CA VAL A 185 2.31 7.69 -1.15
C VAL A 185 3.37 6.66 -0.78
N VAL A 186 2.92 5.52 -0.27
CA VAL A 186 3.76 4.37 0.07
C VAL A 186 3.36 3.20 -0.82
N ALA A 187 4.27 2.65 -1.61
CA ALA A 187 3.95 1.58 -2.53
C ALA A 187 4.95 0.42 -2.44
N HIS A 188 4.44 -0.81 -2.48
CA HIS A 188 5.24 -2.02 -2.31
C HIS A 188 5.22 -2.91 -3.55
N SER A 189 6.39 -3.37 -3.99
CA SER A 189 6.57 -4.40 -5.04
C SER A 189 5.83 -4.04 -6.34
N LEU A 190 4.90 -4.87 -6.86
CA LEU A 190 4.05 -4.56 -8.03
C LEU A 190 3.18 -3.31 -7.82
N GLY A 191 2.79 -3.01 -6.58
CA GLY A 191 2.09 -1.77 -6.26
C GLY A 191 2.97 -0.54 -6.50
N ALA A 192 4.30 -0.66 -6.32
CA ALA A 192 5.23 0.41 -6.65
C ALA A 192 5.32 0.64 -8.17
N GLN A 193 5.28 -0.42 -8.97
CA GLN A 193 5.19 -0.31 -10.43
C GLN A 193 3.88 0.40 -10.84
N LEU A 194 2.73 -0.07 -10.31
CA LEU A 194 1.42 0.52 -10.56
C LEU A 194 1.41 2.03 -10.24
N ALA A 195 1.84 2.40 -9.03
CA ALA A 195 1.85 3.79 -8.58
C ALA A 195 2.78 4.66 -9.44
N SER A 196 3.99 4.18 -9.75
CA SER A 196 4.96 4.92 -10.56
C SER A 196 4.46 5.18 -11.98
N GLU A 197 3.94 4.16 -12.66
CA GLU A 197 3.37 4.28 -14.00
C GLU A 197 2.14 5.22 -14.00
N ALA A 198 1.29 5.11 -12.99
CA ALA A 198 0.11 5.95 -12.86
C ALA A 198 0.45 7.44 -12.63
N LEU A 199 1.46 7.73 -11.81
CA LEU A 199 1.91 9.08 -11.50
C LEU A 199 2.55 9.77 -12.70
N VAL A 200 3.34 9.04 -13.50
CA VAL A 200 4.06 9.59 -14.64
C VAL A 200 3.18 9.76 -15.88
N ALA A 201 2.14 8.96 -16.02
CA ALA A 201 1.24 9.03 -17.17
C ALA A 201 0.55 10.42 -17.28
N PRO A 202 0.43 11.00 -18.49
CA PRO A 202 -0.28 12.27 -18.69
C PRO A 202 -1.69 12.22 -18.11
N SER A 203 -2.00 13.19 -17.23
CA SER A 203 -3.30 13.24 -16.56
C SER A 203 -3.46 14.54 -15.76
N PRO A 204 -4.70 14.99 -15.46
CA PRO A 204 -4.94 16.14 -14.59
C PRO A 204 -4.29 15.99 -13.20
N VAL A 205 -4.18 14.75 -12.68
CA VAL A 205 -3.49 14.47 -11.41
C VAL A 205 -2.01 14.79 -11.51
N ARG A 206 -1.34 14.33 -12.58
CA ARG A 206 0.06 14.67 -12.84
C ARG A 206 0.28 16.18 -12.94
N ASP A 207 -0.60 16.88 -13.67
CA ASP A 207 -0.52 18.34 -13.82
C ASP A 207 -0.69 19.06 -12.47
N THR A 208 -1.56 18.55 -11.60
CA THR A 208 -1.69 19.03 -10.23
C THR A 208 -0.40 18.82 -9.44
N LEU A 209 0.20 17.63 -9.51
CA LEU A 209 1.44 17.31 -8.80
C LEU A 209 2.66 18.06 -9.32
N HIS A 210 2.68 18.48 -10.59
CA HIS A 210 3.73 19.38 -11.09
C HIS A 210 3.66 20.78 -10.46
N ARG A 211 2.47 21.25 -10.09
CA ARG A 211 2.26 22.54 -9.42
C ARG A 211 2.44 22.46 -7.91
N ALA A 212 2.04 21.35 -7.31
CA ALA A 212 2.14 21.08 -5.88
C ALA A 212 2.50 19.60 -5.69
N PRO A 213 3.77 19.26 -5.48
CA PRO A 213 4.22 17.87 -5.38
C PRO A 213 3.70 17.19 -4.10
N LEU A 214 3.67 15.86 -4.11
CA LEU A 214 3.40 15.05 -2.93
C LEU A 214 4.40 15.38 -1.82
N HIS A 215 3.99 15.24 -0.56
CA HIS A 215 4.91 15.32 0.57
C HIS A 215 6.06 14.31 0.42
N ALA A 216 5.70 13.04 0.16
CA ALA A 216 6.69 12.00 -0.08
C ALA A 216 6.15 10.88 -0.99
N LEU A 217 7.07 10.23 -1.70
CA LEU A 217 6.86 8.97 -2.42
C LEU A 217 7.88 7.95 -1.91
N ALA A 218 7.41 6.91 -1.24
CA ALA A 218 8.24 5.83 -0.72
C ALA A 218 7.94 4.52 -1.48
N LEU A 219 8.95 3.97 -2.17
CA LEU A 219 8.87 2.74 -2.94
C LEU A 219 9.63 1.64 -2.19
N PHE A 220 8.90 0.64 -1.70
CA PHE A 220 9.47 -0.49 -0.97
C PHE A 220 9.63 -1.69 -1.90
N ALA A 221 10.85 -2.21 -2.02
CA ALA A 221 11.18 -3.35 -2.87
C ALA A 221 10.51 -3.24 -4.26
N PRO A 222 10.61 -2.10 -4.99
CA PRO A 222 9.84 -1.85 -6.19
C PRO A 222 10.12 -2.90 -7.27
N ASP A 223 9.06 -3.53 -7.75
CA ASP A 223 9.12 -4.53 -8.82
C ASP A 223 9.02 -3.85 -10.18
N ILE A 224 9.98 -2.99 -10.45
CA ILE A 224 10.09 -2.20 -11.68
C ILE A 224 11.36 -2.63 -12.42
N PRO A 225 11.32 -2.89 -13.74
CA PRO A 225 12.54 -3.12 -14.51
C PRO A 225 13.51 -1.94 -14.35
N ALA A 226 14.78 -2.23 -14.01
CA ALA A 226 15.76 -1.17 -13.72
C ALA A 226 15.99 -0.22 -14.91
N ALA A 227 16.01 -0.76 -16.14
CA ALA A 227 16.10 0.06 -17.34
C ALA A 227 14.87 0.97 -17.48
N ARG A 228 13.65 0.43 -17.35
CA ARG A 228 12.40 1.20 -17.42
C ARG A 228 12.38 2.34 -16.40
N PHE A 229 12.82 2.05 -15.16
CA PHE A 229 12.87 3.06 -14.12
C PHE A 229 13.83 4.19 -14.51
N ARG A 230 15.09 3.86 -14.82
CA ARG A 230 16.13 4.81 -15.17
C ARG A 230 15.75 5.67 -16.40
N ASP A 231 15.24 5.03 -17.44
CA ASP A 231 15.07 5.68 -18.74
C ASP A 231 13.76 6.47 -18.84
N SER A 232 12.74 6.19 -17.98
CA SER A 232 11.41 6.73 -18.17
C SER A 232 10.66 7.17 -16.90
N LEU A 233 11.01 6.68 -15.71
CA LEU A 233 10.26 6.93 -14.50
C LEU A 233 11.03 7.81 -13.51
N ASP A 234 12.33 7.65 -13.39
CA ASP A 234 13.14 8.29 -12.36
C ASP A 234 13.04 9.81 -12.38
N ALA A 235 13.40 10.44 -13.49
CA ALA A 235 13.37 11.89 -13.62
C ALA A 235 11.95 12.48 -13.47
N PRO A 236 10.89 11.95 -14.15
CA PRO A 236 9.53 12.44 -13.92
C PRO A 236 9.06 12.30 -12.46
N LEU A 237 9.30 11.16 -11.79
CA LEU A 237 8.90 10.96 -10.40
C LEU A 237 9.60 11.92 -9.43
N ALA A 238 10.84 12.34 -9.74
CA ALA A 238 11.56 13.31 -8.92
C ALA A 238 10.88 14.69 -8.88
N LEU A 239 10.09 15.02 -9.89
CA LEU A 239 9.35 16.28 -9.98
C LEU A 239 7.98 16.23 -9.26
N LEU A 240 7.47 15.04 -8.95
CA LEU A 240 6.12 14.84 -8.44
C LEU A 240 6.05 14.64 -6.91
N ALA A 241 7.20 14.58 -6.22
CA ALA A 241 7.26 14.45 -4.78
C ALA A 241 8.43 15.24 -4.19
N MET A 242 8.21 15.92 -3.05
CA MET A 242 9.27 16.66 -2.36
C MET A 242 10.37 15.74 -1.82
N ARG A 243 9.99 14.54 -1.42
CA ARG A 243 10.90 13.49 -0.94
C ARG A 243 10.60 12.20 -1.68
N ARG A 244 11.62 11.58 -2.24
CA ARG A 244 11.52 10.27 -2.85
C ARG A 244 12.49 9.31 -2.17
N VAL A 245 11.97 8.18 -1.69
CA VAL A 245 12.77 7.16 -1.02
C VAL A 245 12.52 5.81 -1.69
N ILE A 246 13.60 5.08 -1.99
CA ILE A 246 13.56 3.75 -2.56
C ILE A 246 14.25 2.80 -1.59
N TYR A 247 13.50 1.83 -1.07
CA TYR A 247 14.02 0.77 -0.22
C TYR A 247 14.24 -0.49 -1.05
N ALA A 248 15.50 -0.89 -1.19
CA ALA A 248 15.89 -2.11 -1.89
C ALA A 248 16.40 -3.17 -0.92
N SER A 249 16.13 -4.45 -1.19
CA SER A 249 16.57 -5.58 -0.38
C SER A 249 17.33 -6.60 -1.23
N LYS A 250 18.49 -7.07 -0.72
CA LYS A 250 19.26 -8.16 -1.37
C LYS A 250 18.60 -9.53 -1.20
N SER A 251 17.79 -9.70 -0.17
CA SER A 251 17.22 -10.98 0.24
C SER A 251 15.75 -11.17 -0.15
N ASP A 252 15.18 -10.28 -0.98
CA ASP A 252 13.79 -10.40 -1.41
C ASP A 252 13.62 -11.54 -2.43
N ARG A 253 13.05 -12.66 -1.93
CA ARG A 253 12.82 -13.87 -2.74
C ARG A 253 11.76 -13.65 -3.82
N LEU A 254 10.78 -12.78 -3.61
CA LEU A 254 9.72 -12.51 -4.58
C LEU A 254 10.26 -11.70 -5.75
N LEU A 255 11.14 -10.74 -5.52
CA LEU A 255 11.84 -10.03 -6.59
C LEU A 255 12.77 -10.96 -7.39
N THR A 256 13.31 -12.00 -6.76
CA THR A 256 14.06 -13.04 -7.48
C THR A 256 13.16 -13.80 -8.45
N VAL A 257 11.93 -14.17 -8.03
CA VAL A 257 10.93 -14.78 -8.94
C VAL A 257 10.57 -13.82 -10.07
N SER A 258 10.29 -12.55 -9.74
CA SER A 258 10.00 -11.52 -10.75
C SER A 258 11.13 -11.39 -11.78
N ARG A 259 12.39 -11.36 -11.34
CA ARG A 259 13.55 -11.31 -12.23
C ARG A 259 13.62 -12.52 -13.16
N LEU A 260 13.37 -13.73 -12.65
CA LEU A 260 13.38 -14.95 -13.44
C LEU A 260 12.24 -14.98 -14.47
N VAL A 261 11.04 -14.51 -14.09
CA VAL A 261 9.88 -14.46 -15.00
C VAL A 261 10.07 -13.42 -16.12
N ASN A 262 10.69 -12.28 -15.80
CA ASN A 262 10.79 -11.15 -16.72
C ASN A 262 12.19 -10.96 -17.34
N HIS A 263 13.16 -11.83 -17.02
CA HIS A 263 14.53 -11.78 -17.51
C HIS A 263 15.22 -10.41 -17.40
N SER A 264 14.90 -9.63 -16.35
CA SER A 264 15.43 -8.28 -16.15
C SER A 264 15.67 -7.96 -14.68
N SER A 265 16.72 -7.18 -14.39
CA SER A 265 16.99 -6.68 -13.04
C SER A 265 15.87 -5.75 -12.55
N ARG A 266 15.62 -5.77 -11.23
CA ARG A 266 14.57 -4.98 -10.58
C ARG A 266 15.17 -3.92 -9.68
N VAL A 267 14.54 -2.74 -9.65
CA VAL A 267 14.96 -1.60 -8.81
C VAL A 267 15.02 -1.98 -7.34
N GLY A 268 14.07 -2.79 -6.87
CA GLY A 268 14.01 -3.24 -5.48
C GLY A 268 15.09 -4.25 -5.07
N GLN A 269 15.91 -4.74 -6.00
CA GLN A 269 17.04 -5.63 -5.70
C GLN A 269 18.32 -4.82 -5.49
N ALA A 270 18.80 -4.73 -4.25
CA ALA A 270 20.09 -4.13 -3.96
C ALA A 270 21.22 -4.99 -4.55
N GLY A 271 22.09 -4.40 -5.37
CA GLY A 271 23.23 -5.08 -6.03
C GLY A 271 23.22 -5.02 -7.55
N GLY A 272 22.17 -4.53 -8.18
CA GLY A 272 22.23 -3.97 -9.53
C GLY A 272 22.79 -2.56 -9.47
N GLU A 273 23.46 -2.12 -10.56
CA GLU A 273 24.18 -0.85 -10.71
C GLU A 273 23.76 0.26 -9.74
N ARG A 274 24.75 0.85 -9.05
CA ARG A 274 24.51 1.99 -8.15
C ARG A 274 23.78 3.08 -8.94
N MET A 275 22.51 3.31 -8.59
CA MET A 275 21.85 4.55 -8.98
C MET A 275 22.56 5.69 -8.24
N ARG A 276 23.21 6.56 -8.99
CA ARG A 276 23.86 7.78 -8.48
C ARG A 276 22.82 8.84 -8.20
#